data_7b1a6980bd0cd13e3adfcc88cc10e988
#
_entry.id   7b1a6980bd0cd13e3adfcc88cc10e988
#
_cell.length_a   1.000
_cell.length_b   1.000
_cell.length_c   1.000
_cell.angle_alpha   90.00
_cell.angle_beta   90.00
_cell.angle_gamma   90.00
#
_symmetry.space_group_name_H-M   'P 1'
#
loop_
_entity.id
_entity.type
_entity.pdbx_description
1 polymer ?
#
loop_
_entity_poly.entity_id
_entity_poly.type
_entity_poly.pdbx_seq_one_letter_code
_entity_poly.pdbx_strand_id
1 'polypeptide(L)'
;MKRTLENTNNLFDGQEFNIGLDVHKKNFKVNIRNNGRELKRFSMDPNPDELRRYMDKNYPGGKYNSVYEAGFCGFWIHRELVKAGINNIVINPADVPTMHKERKNKTDKVDSKKLARELENKSLEKIYIPTEEEEALRSISRLRFQIVKDQTRTKNRIISFLD
;
A
#
# COMPACT_ATOMS: atom_id res chain seq x y z
N MET A 1 5.24 -33.09 -35.82
CA MET A 1 5.09 -31.63 -35.84
C MET A 1 5.12 -31.13 -34.41
N LYS A 2 6.26 -30.73 -33.91
CA LYS A 2 6.41 -30.13 -32.57
C LYS A 2 6.05 -28.65 -32.72
N ARG A 3 4.90 -28.23 -32.20
CA ARG A 3 4.61 -26.79 -32.04
C ARG A 3 5.56 -26.25 -30.98
N THR A 4 6.47 -25.42 -31.42
CA THR A 4 7.35 -24.61 -30.60
C THR A 4 6.48 -23.76 -29.66
N LEU A 5 6.63 -23.96 -28.36
CA LEU A 5 6.09 -23.08 -27.34
C LEU A 5 6.95 -21.79 -27.40
N GLU A 6 6.66 -20.93 -28.37
CA GLU A 6 7.28 -19.63 -28.46
C GLU A 6 6.63 -18.68 -27.44
N ASN A 7 7.46 -18.33 -26.46
CA ASN A 7 7.56 -17.05 -25.75
C ASN A 7 6.26 -16.25 -25.55
N THR A 8 5.39 -16.73 -24.67
CA THR A 8 4.33 -15.89 -24.09
C THR A 8 4.85 -14.89 -23.04
N ASN A 9 6.17 -14.89 -22.77
CA ASN A 9 6.76 -14.15 -21.65
C ASN A 9 6.89 -12.64 -21.86
N ASN A 10 6.56 -12.08 -23.03
CA ASN A 10 6.79 -10.67 -23.34
C ASN A 10 5.57 -9.97 -23.96
N LEU A 11 4.36 -10.48 -23.75
CA LEU A 11 3.15 -9.90 -24.36
C LEU A 11 2.90 -8.45 -23.92
N PHE A 12 3.35 -8.08 -22.72
CA PHE A 12 3.18 -6.74 -22.13
C PHE A 12 4.53 -6.04 -21.90
N ASP A 13 5.56 -6.42 -22.65
CA ASP A 13 6.89 -5.84 -22.50
C ASP A 13 6.86 -4.32 -22.64
N GLY A 14 7.49 -3.62 -21.68
CA GLY A 14 7.53 -2.18 -21.64
C GLY A 14 6.25 -1.49 -21.17
N GLN A 15 5.13 -2.21 -20.99
CA GLN A 15 3.89 -1.62 -20.46
C GLN A 15 3.94 -1.44 -18.94
N GLU A 16 3.43 -0.30 -18.47
CA GLU A 16 3.37 0.01 -17.04
C GLU A 16 1.98 -0.32 -16.49
N PHE A 17 1.96 -1.13 -15.43
CA PHE A 17 0.75 -1.46 -14.68
C PHE A 17 0.78 -0.77 -13.32
N ASN A 18 -0.25 0.01 -13.04
CA ASN A 18 -0.37 0.80 -11.83
C ASN A 18 -1.36 0.14 -10.88
N ILE A 19 -0.88 -0.25 -9.71
CA ILE A 19 -1.59 -1.07 -8.74
C ILE A 19 -1.85 -0.24 -7.49
N GLY A 20 -3.11 0.06 -7.21
CA GLY A 20 -3.54 0.65 -5.95
C GLY A 20 -3.90 -0.45 -4.96
N LEU A 21 -3.31 -0.39 -3.79
CA LEU A 21 -3.55 -1.33 -2.69
C LEU A 21 -4.22 -0.60 -1.53
N ASP A 22 -5.44 -1.02 -1.19
CA ASP A 22 -6.04 -0.69 0.09
C ASP A 22 -5.76 -1.86 1.04
N VAL A 23 -4.90 -1.59 2.01
CA VAL A 23 -4.32 -2.60 2.89
C VAL A 23 -5.14 -2.75 4.15
N HIS A 24 -5.73 -3.94 4.32
CA HIS A 24 -6.41 -4.35 5.54
C HIS A 24 -5.66 -5.48 6.24
N LYS A 25 -5.94 -5.66 7.53
CA LYS A 25 -5.31 -6.72 8.34
C LYS A 25 -5.52 -8.13 7.77
N LYS A 26 -6.66 -8.37 7.11
CA LYS A 26 -7.05 -9.70 6.63
C LYS A 26 -6.96 -9.86 5.11
N ASN A 27 -6.92 -8.76 4.36
CA ASN A 27 -6.89 -8.80 2.91
C ASN A 27 -6.31 -7.52 2.31
N PHE A 28 -5.85 -7.62 1.07
CA PHE A 28 -5.60 -6.48 0.20
C PHE A 28 -6.79 -6.31 -0.76
N LYS A 29 -7.26 -5.08 -0.93
CA LYS A 29 -8.11 -4.71 -2.06
C LYS A 29 -7.22 -4.12 -3.13
N VAL A 30 -7.23 -4.78 -4.27
CA VAL A 30 -6.32 -4.50 -5.38
C VAL A 30 -7.11 -3.88 -6.52
N ASN A 31 -6.58 -2.80 -7.08
CA ASN A 31 -7.05 -2.22 -8.33
C ASN A 31 -5.88 -2.07 -9.30
N ILE A 32 -6.02 -2.60 -10.50
CA ILE A 32 -4.97 -2.57 -11.53
C ILE A 32 -5.43 -1.69 -12.68
N ARG A 33 -4.54 -0.77 -13.09
CA ARG A 33 -4.77 0.15 -14.21
C ARG A 33 -3.60 0.11 -15.19
N ASN A 34 -3.93 0.36 -16.45
CA ASN A 34 -2.95 0.54 -17.52
C ASN A 34 -3.58 1.46 -18.59
N ASN A 35 -2.83 2.41 -19.11
CA ASN A 35 -3.23 3.31 -20.19
C ASN A 35 -4.60 3.98 -19.95
N GLY A 36 -4.83 4.54 -18.76
CA GLY A 36 -6.05 5.24 -18.37
C GLY A 36 -7.25 4.34 -18.07
N ARG A 37 -7.11 3.01 -18.17
CA ARG A 37 -8.21 2.06 -17.99
C ARG A 37 -8.04 1.22 -16.74
N GLU A 38 -9.15 0.98 -16.03
CA GLU A 38 -9.21 -0.04 -14.98
C GLU A 38 -9.29 -1.42 -15.66
N LEU A 39 -8.31 -2.27 -15.40
CA LEU A 39 -8.25 -3.62 -15.97
C LEU A 39 -8.91 -4.64 -15.06
N LYS A 40 -8.63 -4.57 -13.76
CA LYS A 40 -9.13 -5.54 -12.79
C LYS A 40 -9.23 -4.94 -11.39
N ARG A 41 -10.23 -5.40 -10.65
CA ARG A 41 -10.38 -5.15 -9.21
C ARG A 41 -10.75 -6.45 -8.51
N PHE A 42 -10.07 -6.74 -7.40
CA PHE A 42 -10.32 -7.94 -6.60
C PHE A 42 -9.79 -7.79 -5.18
N SER A 43 -10.14 -8.74 -4.32
CA SER A 43 -9.52 -8.88 -3.00
C SER A 43 -8.71 -10.15 -2.96
N MET A 44 -7.59 -10.12 -2.23
CA MET A 44 -6.70 -11.25 -2.05
C MET A 44 -6.15 -11.28 -0.63
N ASP A 45 -5.54 -12.36 -0.24
CA ASP A 45 -4.81 -12.44 1.02
C ASP A 45 -3.65 -11.45 1.03
N PRO A 46 -3.25 -10.94 2.22
CA PRO A 46 -2.20 -9.93 2.34
C PRO A 46 -0.81 -10.54 2.11
N ASN A 47 -0.59 -11.01 0.89
CA ASN A 47 0.63 -11.68 0.47
C ASN A 47 1.22 -11.02 -0.79
N PRO A 48 2.33 -10.27 -0.67
CA PRO A 48 3.02 -9.63 -1.79
C PRO A 48 3.48 -10.59 -2.88
N ASP A 49 3.94 -11.80 -2.52
CA ASP A 49 4.38 -12.81 -3.51
C ASP A 49 3.22 -13.33 -4.36
N GLU A 50 2.02 -13.44 -3.78
CA GLU A 50 0.83 -13.82 -4.53
C GLU A 50 0.41 -12.73 -5.51
N LEU A 51 0.53 -11.47 -5.10
CA LEU A 51 0.30 -10.35 -6.00
C LEU A 51 1.29 -10.41 -7.18
N ARG A 52 2.58 -10.64 -6.89
CA ARG A 52 3.59 -10.78 -7.93
C ARG A 52 3.26 -11.91 -8.89
N ARG A 53 2.95 -13.10 -8.38
CA ARG A 53 2.55 -14.26 -9.21
C ARG A 53 1.30 -13.97 -10.05
N TYR A 54 0.33 -13.27 -9.48
CA TYR A 54 -0.85 -12.84 -10.22
C TYR A 54 -0.48 -11.92 -11.40
N MET A 55 0.40 -10.94 -11.16
CA MET A 55 0.84 -10.01 -12.20
C MET A 55 1.62 -10.73 -13.30
N ASP A 56 2.56 -11.60 -12.96
CA ASP A 56 3.36 -12.35 -13.94
C ASP A 56 2.49 -13.30 -14.79
N LYS A 57 1.46 -13.88 -14.20
CA LYS A 57 0.52 -14.76 -14.91
C LYS A 57 -0.38 -14.02 -15.88
N ASN A 58 -0.88 -12.85 -15.50
CA ASN A 58 -1.90 -12.13 -16.29
C ASN A 58 -1.31 -11.04 -17.19
N TYR A 59 -0.14 -10.51 -16.84
CA TYR A 59 0.51 -9.40 -17.53
C TYR A 59 2.02 -9.64 -17.69
N PRO A 60 2.42 -10.77 -18.29
CA PRO A 60 3.83 -11.17 -18.38
C PRO A 60 4.68 -10.14 -19.13
N GLY A 61 5.85 -9.81 -18.58
CA GLY A 61 6.79 -8.83 -19.14
C GLY A 61 6.47 -7.38 -18.78
N GLY A 62 5.36 -7.11 -18.11
CA GLY A 62 4.98 -5.75 -17.70
C GLY A 62 5.88 -5.20 -16.57
N LYS A 63 5.93 -3.87 -16.48
CA LYS A 63 6.50 -3.14 -15.34
C LYS A 63 5.41 -2.89 -14.32
N TYR A 64 5.60 -3.35 -13.08
CA TYR A 64 4.60 -3.24 -12.04
C TYR A 64 4.95 -2.15 -11.05
N ASN A 65 4.11 -1.13 -10.98
CA ASN A 65 4.18 -0.06 -9.99
C ASN A 65 3.02 -0.22 -9.01
N SER A 66 3.27 -0.08 -7.73
CA SER A 66 2.23 -0.18 -6.71
C SER A 66 2.29 0.95 -5.70
N VAL A 67 1.16 1.24 -5.08
CA VAL A 67 1.05 2.24 -4.02
C VAL A 67 0.08 1.78 -2.95
N TYR A 68 0.39 2.09 -1.69
CA TYR A 68 -0.55 2.01 -0.58
C TYR A 68 -0.36 3.18 0.40
N GLU A 69 -1.38 3.42 1.21
CA GLU A 69 -1.37 4.46 2.23
C GLU A 69 -0.63 3.99 3.49
N ALA A 70 0.22 4.85 4.05
CA ALA A 70 0.84 4.61 5.34
C ALA A 70 -0.21 4.42 6.44
N GLY A 71 -0.07 3.35 7.21
CA GLY A 71 -1.04 2.99 8.22
C GLY A 71 -0.50 1.99 9.24
N PHE A 72 -1.41 1.23 9.83
CA PHE A 72 -1.12 0.26 10.89
C PHE A 72 -0.13 -0.85 10.49
N CYS A 73 0.00 -1.13 9.20
CA CYS A 73 0.85 -2.21 8.66
C CYS A 73 2.35 -1.85 8.65
N GLY A 74 2.74 -0.60 8.98
CA GLY A 74 4.14 -0.18 8.87
C GLY A 74 4.66 -0.29 7.42
N PHE A 75 5.95 -0.64 7.27
CA PHE A 75 6.62 -0.66 5.97
C PHE A 75 7.01 -2.06 5.47
N TRP A 76 6.63 -3.13 6.19
CA TRP A 76 7.01 -4.49 5.80
C TRP A 76 6.45 -4.87 4.41
N ILE A 77 5.22 -4.45 4.10
CA ILE A 77 4.59 -4.67 2.79
C ILE A 77 5.41 -4.04 1.67
N HIS A 78 5.88 -2.80 1.89
CA HIS A 78 6.74 -2.11 0.92
C HIS A 78 8.01 -2.93 0.66
N ARG A 79 8.68 -3.39 1.71
CA ARG A 79 9.91 -4.17 1.59
C ARG A 79 9.69 -5.48 0.83
N GLU A 80 8.63 -6.20 1.14
CA GLU A 80 8.31 -7.46 0.45
C GLU A 80 7.87 -7.23 -1.00
N LEU A 81 7.11 -6.18 -1.32
CA LEU A 81 6.75 -5.83 -2.70
C LEU A 81 7.99 -5.50 -3.52
N VAL A 82 8.90 -4.69 -2.99
CA VAL A 82 10.16 -4.34 -3.67
C VAL A 82 11.03 -5.58 -3.86
N LYS A 83 11.14 -6.45 -2.85
CA LYS A 83 11.85 -7.72 -2.93
C LYS A 83 11.24 -8.66 -3.98
N ALA A 84 9.92 -8.67 -4.11
CA ALA A 84 9.20 -9.39 -5.15
C ALA A 84 9.34 -8.76 -6.55
N GLY A 85 10.05 -7.64 -6.70
CA GLY A 85 10.27 -6.96 -7.98
C GLY A 85 9.09 -6.08 -8.44
N ILE A 86 8.24 -5.65 -7.52
CA ILE A 86 7.20 -4.64 -7.76
C ILE A 86 7.73 -3.30 -7.26
N ASN A 87 7.82 -2.29 -8.12
CA ASN A 87 8.18 -0.93 -7.71
C ASN A 87 7.07 -0.34 -6.85
N ASN A 88 7.33 -0.18 -5.56
CA ASN A 88 6.31 0.27 -4.61
C ASN A 88 6.64 1.63 -4.01
N ILE A 89 5.63 2.47 -3.87
CA ILE A 89 5.69 3.69 -3.06
C ILE A 89 4.67 3.62 -1.92
N VAL A 90 5.00 4.24 -0.80
CA VAL A 90 4.10 4.49 0.32
C VAL A 90 3.82 5.96 0.40
N ILE A 91 2.58 6.33 0.61
CA ILE A 91 2.13 7.71 0.64
C ILE A 91 1.43 8.06 1.96
N ASN A 92 1.38 9.33 2.28
CA ASN A 92 0.58 9.81 3.39
C ASN A 92 -0.90 9.93 2.95
N PRO A 93 -1.86 9.35 3.69
CA PRO A 93 -3.29 9.44 3.36
C PRO A 93 -3.80 10.89 3.24
N ALA A 94 -3.18 11.84 3.94
CA ALA A 94 -3.57 13.24 3.89
C ALA A 94 -3.23 13.94 2.56
N ASP A 95 -2.24 13.43 1.84
CA ASP A 95 -1.72 14.05 0.61
C ASP A 95 -2.38 13.51 -0.66
N VAL A 96 -3.31 12.55 -0.52
CA VAL A 96 -4.03 11.98 -1.67
C VAL A 96 -5.11 12.92 -2.16
N PRO A 97 -5.04 13.43 -3.41
CA PRO A 97 -6.05 14.32 -3.98
C PRO A 97 -7.44 13.70 -3.89
N THR A 98 -8.39 14.37 -3.24
CA THR A 98 -9.74 13.85 -3.04
C THR A 98 -10.77 14.76 -3.72
N MET A 99 -11.50 14.23 -4.69
CA MET A 99 -12.60 14.97 -5.33
C MET A 99 -13.76 15.14 -4.34
N HIS A 100 -14.47 16.29 -4.42
CA HIS A 100 -15.62 16.58 -3.53
C HIS A 100 -16.69 15.49 -3.49
N LYS A 101 -16.91 14.78 -4.59
CA LYS A 101 -17.88 13.67 -4.69
C LYS A 101 -17.41 12.41 -3.93
N GLU A 102 -16.12 12.20 -3.79
CA GLU A 102 -15.53 11.02 -3.12
C GLU A 102 -15.55 11.17 -1.59
N ARG A 103 -15.59 12.42 -1.07
CA ARG A 103 -15.72 12.70 0.38
C ARG A 103 -17.03 12.20 0.98
N LYS A 104 -18.13 12.15 0.21
CA LYS A 104 -19.46 11.74 0.69
C LYS A 104 -19.67 10.22 0.69
N ASN A 105 -18.91 9.47 -0.10
CA ASN A 105 -19.07 8.03 -0.28
C ASN A 105 -17.74 7.30 -0.01
N LYS A 106 -17.20 7.47 1.19
CA LYS A 106 -15.99 6.76 1.62
C LYS A 106 -16.30 5.28 1.79
N THR A 107 -15.95 4.48 0.78
CA THR A 107 -15.96 3.02 0.86
C THR A 107 -14.59 2.50 0.45
N ASP A 108 -14.12 1.46 1.10
CA ASP A 108 -12.81 0.82 0.83
C ASP A 108 -12.60 0.43 -0.64
N LYS A 109 -13.68 0.29 -1.42
CA LYS A 109 -13.62 0.04 -2.87
C LYS A 109 -13.18 1.26 -3.69
N VAL A 110 -13.37 2.45 -3.13
CA VAL A 110 -12.99 3.72 -3.77
C VAL A 110 -11.51 3.97 -3.57
N ASP A 111 -10.96 3.55 -2.43
CA ASP A 111 -9.59 3.90 -2.04
C ASP A 111 -8.54 3.22 -2.93
N SER A 112 -8.60 1.92 -3.19
CA SER A 112 -7.65 1.24 -4.09
C SER A 112 -7.74 1.73 -5.54
N LYS A 113 -8.96 2.05 -6.02
CA LYS A 113 -9.16 2.62 -7.36
C LYS A 113 -8.55 4.00 -7.50
N LYS A 114 -8.76 4.84 -6.48
CA LYS A 114 -8.21 6.19 -6.41
C LYS A 114 -6.69 6.15 -6.42
N LEU A 115 -6.10 5.30 -5.56
CA LEU A 115 -4.67 5.13 -5.46
C LEU A 115 -4.04 4.71 -6.79
N ALA A 116 -4.64 3.73 -7.47
CA ALA A 116 -4.15 3.28 -8.78
C ALA A 116 -4.23 4.39 -9.85
N ARG A 117 -5.29 5.22 -9.83
CA ARG A 117 -5.45 6.34 -10.74
C ARG A 117 -4.41 7.44 -10.48
N GLU A 118 -4.22 7.82 -9.23
CA GLU A 118 -3.28 8.86 -8.88
C GLU A 118 -1.82 8.41 -9.10
N LEU A 119 -1.54 7.11 -8.90
CA LEU A 119 -0.23 6.54 -9.26
C LEU A 119 0.03 6.64 -10.78
N GLU A 120 -0.96 6.27 -11.59
CA GLU A 120 -0.89 6.37 -13.06
C GLU A 120 -0.67 7.81 -13.52
N ASN A 121 -1.32 8.78 -12.86
CA ASN A 121 -1.19 10.21 -13.14
C ASN A 121 0.12 10.82 -12.62
N LYS A 122 0.93 10.05 -11.86
CA LYS A 122 2.16 10.53 -11.21
C LYS A 122 1.94 11.73 -10.27
N SER A 123 0.76 11.80 -9.65
CA SER A 123 0.34 12.89 -8.76
C SER A 123 0.63 12.61 -7.27
N LEU A 124 1.25 11.47 -6.96
CA LEU A 124 1.50 11.04 -5.60
C LEU A 124 2.94 11.29 -5.18
N GLU A 125 3.12 11.85 -3.98
CA GLU A 125 4.42 12.01 -3.35
C GLU A 125 4.67 10.86 -2.38
N LYS A 126 5.83 10.20 -2.55
CA LYS A 126 6.25 9.12 -1.65
C LYS A 126 6.76 9.68 -0.34
N ILE A 127 6.43 9.02 0.76
CA ILE A 127 7.05 9.31 2.05
C ILE A 127 8.40 8.62 2.19
N TYR A 128 9.21 9.12 3.11
CA TYR A 128 10.46 8.47 3.51
C TYR A 128 10.17 7.10 4.16
N ILE A 129 10.84 6.08 3.67
CA ILE A 129 10.79 4.72 4.23
C ILE A 129 11.97 4.55 5.19
N PRO A 130 11.73 4.43 6.49
CA PRO A 130 12.80 4.22 7.46
C PRO A 130 13.44 2.84 7.30
N THR A 131 14.69 2.71 7.72
CA THR A 131 15.32 1.41 7.91
C THR A 131 14.61 0.63 9.04
N GLU A 132 14.84 -0.67 9.13
CA GLU A 132 14.26 -1.48 10.22
C GLU A 132 14.73 -1.02 11.59
N GLU A 133 16.00 -0.59 11.70
CA GLU A 133 16.58 -0.04 12.93
C GLU A 133 15.89 1.28 13.32
N GLU A 134 15.72 2.19 12.38
CA GLU A 134 15.00 3.46 12.61
C GLU A 134 13.54 3.22 12.99
N GLU A 135 12.89 2.24 12.38
CA GLU A 135 11.51 1.87 12.72
C GLU A 135 11.41 1.31 14.14
N ALA A 136 12.35 0.47 14.52
CA ALA A 136 12.46 -0.06 15.91
C ALA A 136 12.68 1.08 16.92
N LEU A 137 13.62 1.98 16.68
CA LEU A 137 13.89 3.13 17.54
C LEU A 137 12.68 4.06 17.66
N ARG A 138 11.97 4.33 16.56
CA ARG A 138 10.73 5.10 16.59
C ARG A 138 9.64 4.43 17.41
N SER A 139 9.53 3.10 17.33
CA SER A 139 8.55 2.33 18.08
C SER A 139 8.82 2.39 19.58
N ILE A 140 10.09 2.24 20.01
CA ILE A 140 10.51 2.37 21.41
C ILE A 140 10.23 3.79 21.93
N SER A 141 10.57 4.82 21.14
CA SER A 141 10.34 6.22 21.52
C SER A 141 8.84 6.52 21.69
N ARG A 142 8.00 6.02 20.79
CA ARG A 142 6.54 6.16 20.87
C ARG A 142 5.97 5.44 22.09
N LEU A 143 6.44 4.21 22.37
CA LEU A 143 6.03 3.45 23.55
C LEU A 143 6.40 4.19 24.84
N ARG A 144 7.63 4.69 24.94
CA ARG A 144 8.06 5.52 26.10
C ARG A 144 7.14 6.72 26.29
N PHE A 145 6.83 7.43 25.22
CA PHE A 145 5.92 8.59 25.29
C PHE A 145 4.52 8.20 25.78
N GLN A 146 3.97 7.10 25.31
CA GLN A 146 2.67 6.60 25.76
C GLN A 146 2.69 6.24 27.26
N ILE A 147 3.71 5.52 27.72
CA ILE A 147 3.85 5.14 29.15
C ILE A 147 3.94 6.40 30.03
N VAL A 148 4.73 7.39 29.66
CA VAL A 148 4.83 8.67 30.41
C VAL A 148 3.48 9.39 30.47
N LYS A 149 2.75 9.41 29.35
CA LYS A 149 1.41 10.01 29.27
C LYS A 149 0.41 9.29 30.18
N ASP A 150 0.44 7.96 30.20
CA ASP A 150 -0.43 7.14 31.03
C ASP A 150 -0.08 7.29 32.53
N GLN A 151 1.22 7.37 32.86
CA GLN A 151 1.66 7.68 34.21
C GLN A 151 1.12 9.04 34.69
N THR A 152 1.22 10.07 33.87
CA THR A 152 0.70 11.40 34.18
C THR A 152 -0.82 11.36 34.36
N ARG A 153 -1.52 10.67 33.49
CA ARG A 153 -2.98 10.50 33.57
C ARG A 153 -3.39 9.79 34.86
N THR A 154 -2.65 8.77 35.26
CA THR A 154 -2.89 8.02 36.51
C THR A 154 -2.62 8.89 37.74
N LYS A 155 -1.53 9.66 37.76
CA LYS A 155 -1.25 10.62 38.83
C LYS A 155 -2.36 11.65 38.98
N ASN A 156 -2.83 12.24 37.90
CA ASN A 156 -3.91 13.22 37.92
C ASN A 156 -5.25 12.64 38.46
N ARG A 157 -5.53 11.37 38.10
CA ARG A 157 -6.72 10.67 38.66
C ARG A 157 -6.61 10.48 40.16
N ILE A 158 -5.44 10.10 40.69
CA ILE A 158 -5.20 9.93 42.12
C ILE A 158 -5.39 11.28 42.85
N ILE A 159 -4.79 12.34 42.35
CA ILE A 159 -4.90 13.69 42.92
C ILE A 159 -6.38 14.10 42.98
N SER A 160 -7.10 14.01 41.86
CA SER A 160 -8.53 14.34 41.80
C SER A 160 -9.42 13.46 42.64
N PHE A 161 -8.98 12.33 43.14
CA PHE A 161 -9.73 11.48 44.08
C PHE A 161 -9.44 11.85 45.53
N LEU A 162 -8.36 12.58 45.81
CA LEU A 162 -7.96 12.99 47.17
C LEU A 162 -8.44 14.42 47.53
N ASP A 163 -8.83 15.20 46.51
CA ASP A 163 -9.47 16.52 46.64
C ASP A 163 -10.98 16.36 46.84
#